data_adc6c70b5d3b15ae4f03ae0759190db1
#
_entry.id   adc6c70b5d3b15ae4f03ae0759190db1
#
_cell.length_a   1.000
_cell.length_b   1.000
_cell.length_c   1.000
_cell.angle_alpha   90.00
_cell.angle_beta   90.00
_cell.angle_gamma   90.00
#
_symmetry.space_group_name_H-M   'P 1'
#
loop_
_entity.id
_entity.type
_entity.pdbx_description
1 polymer ?
#
loop_
_entity_poly.entity_id
_entity_poly.type
_entity_poly.pdbx_seq_one_letter_code
_entity_poly.pdbx_strand_id
1 'polypeptide(L)'
;MARPSFFLDFSLLRSNAHFRAIFCARMLSVFSLGMLAVGVPIQIQAMTGSTLQVGVAVALDGVGMFIGLMLGGVLADRYDRRKLILFARGTCGLGFVALSLNAFAPAPSLWALYLLAAWDGFFGALGMTALMAVIPLLVGRENLAAAGALSMVTVRIGAILAPALGGIIIVFGGVGLAFAVAAAGTLGTLVPLVRLPTLLPQQQEPEHPLRALASGFQFVWRNKVVGSVVLLGMLMSIVGAVRVLFPALAQDAYHVGASSIGLMYSAVPLGAMLGALTSGWVGRFSRPGVLILVAAIVAFTAIASLGLFSHLAPALLALVCYGYANAIASLLQFML
;
A
#
# COMPACT_ATOMS: atom_id res chain seq x y z
N MET A 1 -28.01 3.44 -23.99
CA MET A 1 -26.76 4.13 -23.62
C MET A 1 -27.01 4.89 -22.32
N ALA A 2 -26.46 4.44 -21.19
CA ALA A 2 -26.56 5.12 -19.90
C ALA A 2 -25.77 6.44 -19.99
N ARG A 3 -26.39 7.54 -19.54
CA ARG A 3 -25.70 8.85 -19.46
C ARG A 3 -24.47 8.71 -18.56
N PRO A 4 -23.29 9.23 -18.94
CA PRO A 4 -22.12 9.22 -18.07
C PRO A 4 -22.45 10.01 -16.80
N SER A 5 -22.57 9.32 -15.67
CA SER A 5 -22.75 9.98 -14.38
C SER A 5 -21.43 10.62 -13.99
N PHE A 6 -21.46 11.89 -13.62
CA PHE A 6 -20.30 12.63 -13.12
C PHE A 6 -19.84 12.11 -11.74
N PHE A 7 -20.70 11.38 -11.05
CA PHE A 7 -20.45 10.81 -9.72
C PHE A 7 -20.16 9.31 -9.81
N LEU A 8 -19.44 8.81 -8.80
CA LEU A 8 -19.18 7.39 -8.59
C LEU A 8 -20.50 6.59 -8.62
N ASP A 9 -20.55 5.58 -9.47
CA ASP A 9 -21.71 4.71 -9.57
C ASP A 9 -21.64 3.60 -8.53
N PHE A 10 -22.44 3.72 -7.47
CA PHE A 10 -22.59 2.72 -6.42
C PHE A 10 -23.60 1.62 -6.77
N SER A 11 -24.23 1.69 -7.94
CA SER A 11 -25.22 0.69 -8.38
C SER A 11 -24.61 -0.71 -8.44
N LEU A 12 -23.34 -0.81 -8.84
CA LEU A 12 -22.60 -2.06 -8.91
C LEU A 12 -22.47 -2.77 -7.53
N LEU A 13 -22.36 -2.01 -6.45
CA LEU A 13 -22.33 -2.59 -5.09
C LEU A 13 -23.70 -3.13 -4.65
N ARG A 14 -24.79 -2.58 -5.22
CA ARG A 14 -26.15 -3.04 -4.93
C ARG A 14 -26.53 -4.23 -5.79
N SER A 15 -26.17 -4.21 -7.06
CA SER A 15 -26.55 -5.22 -8.05
C SER A 15 -25.69 -6.50 -8.01
N ASN A 16 -24.41 -6.40 -7.67
CA ASN A 16 -23.46 -7.53 -7.69
C ASN A 16 -22.96 -7.90 -6.28
N ALA A 17 -23.54 -8.98 -5.72
CA ALA A 17 -23.19 -9.45 -4.38
C ALA A 17 -21.74 -9.92 -4.26
N HIS A 18 -21.16 -10.52 -5.32
CA HIS A 18 -19.78 -10.98 -5.32
C HIS A 18 -18.79 -9.81 -5.37
N PHE A 19 -19.08 -8.79 -6.18
CA PHE A 19 -18.26 -7.58 -6.19
C PHE A 19 -18.34 -6.84 -4.85
N ARG A 20 -19.52 -6.76 -4.23
CA ARG A 20 -19.69 -6.20 -2.89
C ARG A 20 -18.84 -6.94 -1.85
N ALA A 21 -18.81 -8.27 -1.91
CA ALA A 21 -17.97 -9.08 -1.00
C ALA A 21 -16.48 -8.74 -1.14
N ILE A 22 -15.97 -8.65 -2.38
CA ILE A 22 -14.57 -8.25 -2.65
C ILE A 22 -14.31 -6.83 -2.21
N PHE A 23 -15.23 -5.91 -2.48
CA PHE A 23 -15.09 -4.51 -2.09
C PHE A 23 -14.98 -4.35 -0.57
N CYS A 24 -15.87 -4.99 0.19
CA CYS A 24 -15.82 -4.98 1.66
C CYS A 24 -14.54 -5.62 2.19
N ALA A 25 -14.13 -6.77 1.63
CA ALA A 25 -12.88 -7.42 2.01
C ALA A 25 -11.66 -6.52 1.73
N ARG A 26 -11.66 -5.81 0.59
CA ARG A 26 -10.59 -4.88 0.24
C ARG A 26 -10.54 -3.68 1.18
N MET A 27 -11.69 -3.10 1.52
CA MET A 27 -11.76 -2.02 2.52
C MET A 27 -11.14 -2.46 3.84
N LEU A 28 -11.63 -3.56 4.42
CA LEU A 28 -11.09 -4.08 5.67
C LEU A 28 -9.58 -4.34 5.59
N SER A 29 -9.11 -4.92 4.48
CA SER A 29 -7.68 -5.18 4.27
C SER A 29 -6.84 -3.90 4.24
N VAL A 30 -7.29 -2.86 3.51
CA VAL A 30 -6.54 -1.60 3.42
C VAL A 30 -6.44 -0.93 4.80
N PHE A 31 -7.52 -0.97 5.58
CA PHE A 31 -7.50 -0.45 6.96
C PHE A 31 -6.57 -1.25 7.86
N SER A 32 -6.61 -2.58 7.82
CA SER A 32 -5.73 -3.44 8.62
C SER A 32 -4.25 -3.22 8.30
N LEU A 33 -3.89 -3.23 7.00
CA LEU A 33 -2.52 -3.00 6.55
C LEU A 33 -2.02 -1.59 6.90
N GLY A 34 -2.88 -0.57 6.80
CA GLY A 34 -2.52 0.79 7.17
C GLY A 34 -2.23 0.96 8.66
N MET A 35 -2.93 0.22 9.53
CA MET A 35 -2.63 0.19 10.96
C MET A 35 -1.29 -0.48 11.26
N LEU A 36 -0.95 -1.58 10.56
CA LEU A 36 0.35 -2.25 10.70
C LEU A 36 1.50 -1.37 10.22
N ALA A 37 1.30 -0.65 9.12
CA ALA A 37 2.31 0.25 8.57
C ALA A 37 2.77 1.32 9.57
N VAL A 38 1.96 1.64 10.57
CA VAL A 38 2.29 2.54 11.69
C VAL A 38 2.75 1.76 12.92
N GLY A 39 2.04 0.69 13.28
CA GLY A 39 2.26 -0.04 14.52
C GLY A 39 3.62 -0.75 14.60
N VAL A 40 4.03 -1.43 13.52
CA VAL A 40 5.31 -2.16 13.48
C VAL A 40 6.52 -1.22 13.64
N PRO A 41 6.64 -0.11 12.87
CA PRO A 41 7.71 0.87 13.07
C PRO A 41 7.73 1.48 14.48
N ILE A 42 6.57 1.82 15.04
CA ILE A 42 6.48 2.38 16.39
C ILE A 42 6.98 1.37 17.44
N GLN A 43 6.56 0.10 17.33
CA GLN A 43 6.99 -0.91 18.29
C GLN A 43 8.50 -1.16 18.22
N ILE A 44 9.07 -1.28 17.02
CA ILE A 44 10.51 -1.50 16.86
C ILE A 44 11.31 -0.32 17.39
N GLN A 45 10.90 0.93 17.08
CA GLN A 45 11.56 2.13 17.58
C GLN A 45 11.48 2.20 19.10
N ALA A 46 10.32 1.89 19.71
CA ALA A 46 10.16 1.88 21.17
C ALA A 46 11.02 0.79 21.85
N MET A 47 11.21 -0.37 21.21
CA MET A 47 12.02 -1.47 21.76
C MET A 47 13.53 -1.24 21.64
N THR A 48 13.97 -0.59 20.57
CA THR A 48 15.39 -0.57 20.18
C THR A 48 16.01 0.82 20.16
N GLY A 49 15.22 1.88 20.07
CA GLY A 49 15.70 3.25 19.82
C GLY A 49 16.42 3.42 18.48
N SER A 50 16.33 2.43 17.58
CA SER A 50 17.13 2.35 16.37
C SER A 50 16.30 2.38 15.10
N THR A 51 16.41 3.45 14.35
CA THR A 51 15.82 3.59 13.02
C THR A 51 16.33 2.54 12.02
N LEU A 52 17.57 2.07 12.20
CA LEU A 52 18.11 1.00 11.37
C LEU A 52 17.28 -0.29 11.52
N GLN A 53 16.88 -0.63 12.75
CA GLN A 53 16.06 -1.82 13.02
C GLN A 53 14.67 -1.69 12.39
N VAL A 54 14.09 -0.49 12.40
CA VAL A 54 12.85 -0.20 11.66
C VAL A 54 13.06 -0.41 10.15
N GLY A 55 14.18 0.08 9.61
CA GLY A 55 14.55 -0.10 8.21
C GLY A 55 14.70 -1.57 7.82
N VAL A 56 15.29 -2.40 8.68
CA VAL A 56 15.41 -3.86 8.46
C VAL A 56 14.03 -4.51 8.35
N ALA A 57 13.08 -4.18 9.22
CA ALA A 57 11.73 -4.73 9.15
C ALA A 57 11.02 -4.34 7.85
N VAL A 58 11.12 -3.07 7.43
CA VAL A 58 10.54 -2.59 6.17
C VAL A 58 11.20 -3.25 4.95
N ALA A 59 12.51 -3.50 5.01
CA ALA A 59 13.22 -4.21 3.95
C ALA A 59 12.78 -5.68 3.86
N LEU A 60 12.60 -6.35 4.99
CA LEU A 60 12.11 -7.74 5.03
C LEU A 60 10.66 -7.85 4.52
N ASP A 61 9.78 -6.90 4.88
CA ASP A 61 8.44 -6.79 4.31
C ASP A 61 8.51 -6.63 2.78
N GLY A 62 9.37 -5.72 2.29
CA GLY A 62 9.58 -5.51 0.85
C GLY A 62 10.09 -6.75 0.10
N VAL A 63 11.03 -7.50 0.69
CA VAL A 63 11.52 -8.77 0.15
C VAL A 63 10.40 -9.81 0.11
N GLY A 64 9.65 -9.94 1.20
CA GLY A 64 8.46 -10.80 1.26
C GLY A 64 7.45 -10.44 0.17
N MET A 65 7.14 -9.14 0.03
CA MET A 65 6.23 -8.63 -0.99
C MET A 65 6.72 -8.94 -2.41
N PHE A 66 8.00 -8.77 -2.71
CA PHE A 66 8.57 -9.08 -4.01
C PHE A 66 8.40 -10.56 -4.37
N ILE A 67 8.75 -11.45 -3.44
CA ILE A 67 8.58 -12.90 -3.63
C ILE A 67 7.09 -13.26 -3.77
N GLY A 68 6.24 -12.67 -2.94
CA GLY A 68 4.79 -12.87 -2.97
C GLY A 68 4.13 -12.42 -4.28
N LEU A 69 4.58 -11.29 -4.86
CA LEU A 69 4.12 -10.83 -6.17
C LEU A 69 4.54 -11.79 -7.29
N MET A 70 5.79 -12.26 -7.28
CA MET A 70 6.30 -13.20 -8.28
C MET A 70 5.55 -14.53 -8.24
N LEU A 71 5.40 -15.10 -7.06
CA LEU A 71 4.71 -16.39 -6.90
C LEU A 71 3.20 -16.25 -7.03
N GLY A 72 2.65 -15.10 -6.65
CA GLY A 72 1.22 -14.82 -6.67
C GLY A 72 0.62 -14.89 -8.07
N GLY A 73 1.31 -14.36 -9.08
CA GLY A 73 0.91 -14.48 -10.48
C GLY A 73 0.84 -15.95 -10.90
N VAL A 74 1.93 -16.70 -10.70
CA VAL A 74 2.03 -18.12 -11.07
C VAL A 74 0.99 -18.98 -10.37
N LEU A 75 0.75 -18.73 -9.08
CA LEU A 75 -0.22 -19.49 -8.30
C LEU A 75 -1.67 -19.13 -8.69
N ALA A 76 -1.95 -17.87 -9.00
CA ALA A 76 -3.26 -17.42 -9.47
C ALA A 76 -3.63 -17.99 -10.86
N ASP A 77 -2.62 -18.36 -11.66
CA ASP A 77 -2.81 -18.98 -12.97
C ASP A 77 -2.91 -20.52 -12.91
N ARG A 78 -2.54 -21.14 -11.77
CA ARG A 78 -2.56 -22.61 -11.60
C ARG A 78 -3.66 -23.10 -10.68
N TYR A 79 -4.02 -22.30 -9.68
CA TYR A 79 -4.94 -22.74 -8.63
C TYR A 79 -6.24 -21.92 -8.63
N ASP A 80 -7.27 -22.47 -8.02
CA ASP A 80 -8.53 -21.75 -7.77
C ASP A 80 -8.25 -20.44 -7.00
N ARG A 81 -8.51 -19.31 -7.66
CA ARG A 81 -8.24 -17.98 -7.15
C ARG A 81 -8.96 -17.69 -5.83
N ARG A 82 -10.16 -18.25 -5.64
CA ARG A 82 -10.88 -18.16 -4.37
C ARG A 82 -10.10 -18.81 -3.23
N LYS A 83 -9.63 -20.04 -3.44
CA LYS A 83 -8.85 -20.77 -2.42
C LYS A 83 -7.55 -20.04 -2.10
N LEU A 84 -6.89 -19.51 -3.13
CA LEU A 84 -5.65 -18.74 -2.98
C LEU A 84 -5.86 -17.47 -2.16
N ILE A 85 -6.95 -16.71 -2.43
CA ILE A 85 -7.29 -15.51 -1.67
C ILE A 85 -7.60 -15.85 -0.20
N LEU A 86 -8.42 -16.89 0.04
CA LEU A 86 -8.76 -17.31 1.40
C LEU A 86 -7.52 -17.76 2.19
N PHE A 87 -6.66 -18.55 1.56
CA PHE A 87 -5.39 -18.96 2.15
C PHE A 87 -4.50 -17.77 2.48
N ALA A 88 -4.25 -16.89 1.53
CA ALA A 88 -3.40 -15.72 1.73
C ALA A 88 -3.95 -14.77 2.82
N ARG A 89 -5.25 -14.53 2.85
CA ARG A 89 -5.89 -13.68 3.88
C ARG A 89 -5.93 -14.34 5.24
N GLY A 90 -6.20 -15.64 5.30
CA GLY A 90 -6.18 -16.40 6.55
C GLY A 90 -4.79 -16.40 7.20
N THR A 91 -3.76 -16.73 6.42
CA THR A 91 -2.36 -16.75 6.90
C THR A 91 -1.85 -15.35 7.26
N CYS A 92 -2.20 -14.31 6.50
CA CYS A 92 -1.91 -12.93 6.85
C CYS A 92 -2.58 -12.54 8.18
N GLY A 93 -3.86 -12.86 8.36
CA GLY A 93 -4.59 -12.59 9.60
C GLY A 93 -4.00 -13.33 10.82
N LEU A 94 -3.55 -14.57 10.65
CA LEU A 94 -2.82 -15.30 11.71
C LEU A 94 -1.49 -14.63 12.06
N GLY A 95 -0.77 -14.10 11.07
CA GLY A 95 0.42 -13.27 11.29
C GLY A 95 0.12 -12.04 12.16
N PHE A 96 -1.03 -11.38 11.94
CA PHE A 96 -1.43 -10.22 12.75
C PHE A 96 -1.85 -10.60 14.17
N VAL A 97 -2.47 -11.76 14.35
CA VAL A 97 -2.69 -12.33 15.69
C VAL A 97 -1.36 -12.56 16.40
N ALA A 98 -0.39 -13.16 15.71
CA ALA A 98 0.94 -13.39 16.28
C ALA A 98 1.67 -12.07 16.63
N LEU A 99 1.54 -11.01 15.80
CA LEU A 99 2.03 -9.66 16.13
C LEU A 99 1.38 -9.12 17.41
N SER A 100 0.06 -9.26 17.53
CA SER A 100 -0.67 -8.82 18.71
C SER A 100 -0.21 -9.57 19.98
N LEU A 101 -0.09 -10.88 19.89
CA LEU A 101 0.41 -11.71 21.00
C LEU A 101 1.84 -11.34 21.39
N ASN A 102 2.71 -11.11 20.41
CA ASN A 102 4.07 -10.65 20.66
C ASN A 102 4.09 -9.28 21.36
N ALA A 103 3.19 -8.36 20.95
CA ALA A 103 3.12 -7.02 21.55
C ALA A 103 2.60 -7.02 23.00
N PHE A 104 1.73 -7.97 23.37
CA PHE A 104 1.23 -8.15 24.74
C PHE A 104 2.15 -9.02 25.60
N ALA A 105 3.17 -9.65 25.03
CA ALA A 105 4.10 -10.46 25.79
C ALA A 105 4.91 -9.61 26.79
N PRO A 106 5.28 -10.14 27.98
CA PRO A 106 6.11 -9.42 28.96
C PRO A 106 7.47 -8.98 28.38
N ALA A 107 8.01 -9.74 27.45
CA ALA A 107 9.24 -9.44 26.70
C ALA A 107 9.00 -9.63 25.20
N PRO A 108 8.55 -8.60 24.48
CA PRO A 108 8.31 -8.68 23.04
C PRO A 108 9.60 -9.03 22.28
N SER A 109 9.50 -9.95 21.32
CA SER A 109 10.63 -10.41 20.51
C SER A 109 10.78 -9.56 19.24
N LEU A 110 11.95 -8.99 19.03
CA LEU A 110 12.29 -8.26 17.80
C LEU A 110 12.37 -9.21 16.59
N TRP A 111 12.88 -10.43 16.78
CA TRP A 111 12.93 -11.43 15.72
C TRP A 111 11.54 -11.84 15.21
N ALA A 112 10.56 -11.92 16.13
CA ALA A 112 9.18 -12.17 15.75
C ALA A 112 8.64 -11.03 14.84
N LEU A 113 8.95 -9.76 15.15
CA LEU A 113 8.55 -8.62 14.30
C LEU A 113 9.17 -8.72 12.90
N TYR A 114 10.43 -9.10 12.78
CA TYR A 114 11.09 -9.28 11.47
C TYR A 114 10.48 -10.40 10.64
N LEU A 115 10.29 -11.56 11.26
CA LEU A 115 9.69 -12.71 10.58
C LEU A 115 8.25 -12.42 10.15
N LEU A 116 7.47 -11.75 11.02
CA LEU A 116 6.08 -11.41 10.74
C LEU A 116 5.96 -10.26 9.73
N ALA A 117 6.93 -9.35 9.64
CA ALA A 117 6.99 -8.36 8.57
C ALA A 117 7.22 -9.03 7.19
N ALA A 118 8.20 -9.96 7.09
CA ALA A 118 8.42 -10.72 5.87
C ALA A 118 7.19 -11.59 5.50
N TRP A 119 6.53 -12.16 6.50
CA TRP A 119 5.29 -12.92 6.36
C TRP A 119 4.16 -12.06 5.79
N ASP A 120 3.96 -10.87 6.35
CA ASP A 120 2.92 -9.93 5.88
C ASP A 120 3.16 -9.50 4.43
N GLY A 121 4.39 -9.08 4.11
CA GLY A 121 4.76 -8.72 2.75
C GLY A 121 4.45 -9.85 1.77
N PHE A 122 4.84 -11.08 2.07
CA PHE A 122 4.63 -12.24 1.22
C PHE A 122 3.15 -12.58 1.01
N PHE A 123 2.41 -12.83 2.09
CA PHE A 123 1.01 -13.23 2.00
C PHE A 123 0.09 -12.08 1.62
N GLY A 124 0.43 -10.85 2.00
CA GLY A 124 -0.26 -9.64 1.57
C GLY A 124 -0.22 -9.45 0.06
N ALA A 125 0.96 -9.59 -0.54
CA ALA A 125 1.16 -9.51 -1.98
C ALA A 125 0.49 -10.66 -2.74
N LEU A 126 0.61 -11.89 -2.23
CA LEU A 126 -0.06 -13.07 -2.78
C LEU A 126 -1.58 -12.88 -2.85
N GLY A 127 -2.19 -12.39 -1.76
CA GLY A 127 -3.62 -12.14 -1.70
C GLY A 127 -4.06 -10.98 -2.61
N MET A 128 -3.22 -9.96 -2.77
CA MET A 128 -3.51 -8.81 -3.62
C MET A 128 -3.51 -9.19 -5.11
N THR A 129 -2.52 -9.94 -5.57
CA THR A 129 -2.45 -10.41 -6.96
C THR A 129 -3.64 -11.29 -7.32
N ALA A 130 -3.97 -12.25 -6.46
CA ALA A 130 -5.13 -13.12 -6.65
C ALA A 130 -6.45 -12.33 -6.70
N LEU A 131 -6.61 -11.33 -5.83
CA LEU A 131 -7.81 -10.50 -5.77
C LEU A 131 -7.96 -9.62 -7.02
N MET A 132 -6.87 -9.03 -7.54
CA MET A 132 -6.90 -8.24 -8.77
C MET A 132 -7.29 -9.08 -9.99
N ALA A 133 -6.83 -10.33 -10.05
CA ALA A 133 -7.17 -11.25 -11.14
C ALA A 133 -8.65 -11.69 -11.15
N VAL A 134 -9.36 -11.51 -10.05
CA VAL A 134 -10.78 -11.94 -9.90
C VAL A 134 -11.77 -10.83 -10.29
N ILE A 135 -11.44 -9.57 -10.10
CA ILE A 135 -12.36 -8.44 -10.36
C ILE A 135 -12.93 -8.48 -11.79
N PRO A 136 -12.12 -8.63 -12.86
CA PRO A 136 -12.67 -8.68 -14.23
C PRO A 136 -13.64 -9.81 -14.48
N LEU A 137 -13.43 -10.96 -13.81
CA LEU A 137 -14.29 -12.14 -13.98
C LEU A 137 -15.66 -11.98 -13.34
N LEU A 138 -15.77 -11.15 -12.31
CA LEU A 138 -17.01 -10.98 -11.53
C LEU A 138 -17.89 -9.83 -12.02
N VAL A 139 -17.29 -8.78 -12.58
CA VAL A 139 -18.04 -7.57 -12.94
C VAL A 139 -18.39 -7.47 -14.43
N GLY A 140 -17.75 -8.28 -15.29
CA GLY A 140 -17.89 -8.15 -16.74
C GLY A 140 -17.14 -6.94 -17.31
N ARG A 141 -16.92 -6.93 -18.63
CA ARG A 141 -16.14 -5.88 -19.31
C ARG A 141 -16.80 -4.50 -19.20
N GLU A 142 -18.12 -4.45 -19.24
CA GLU A 142 -18.92 -3.22 -19.18
C GLU A 142 -18.81 -2.48 -17.84
N ASN A 143 -18.54 -3.19 -16.74
CA ASN A 143 -18.49 -2.64 -15.39
C ASN A 143 -17.07 -2.44 -14.85
N LEU A 144 -16.03 -2.79 -15.63
CA LEU A 144 -14.63 -2.69 -15.21
C LEU A 144 -14.22 -1.27 -14.81
N ALA A 145 -14.69 -0.27 -15.55
CA ALA A 145 -14.37 1.14 -15.25
C ALA A 145 -14.98 1.56 -13.90
N ALA A 146 -16.23 1.21 -13.63
CA ALA A 146 -16.91 1.51 -12.36
C ALA A 146 -16.26 0.76 -11.19
N ALA A 147 -15.94 -0.53 -11.35
CA ALA A 147 -15.26 -1.33 -10.34
C ALA A 147 -13.84 -0.80 -10.05
N GLY A 148 -13.11 -0.38 -11.09
CA GLY A 148 -11.79 0.25 -10.96
C GLY A 148 -11.84 1.56 -10.20
N ALA A 149 -12.79 2.43 -10.52
CA ALA A 149 -13.00 3.72 -9.86
C ALA A 149 -13.34 3.55 -8.37
N LEU A 150 -14.29 2.66 -8.04
CA LEU A 150 -14.64 2.34 -6.65
C LEU A 150 -13.44 1.77 -5.88
N SER A 151 -12.69 0.86 -6.50
CA SER A 151 -11.49 0.26 -5.90
C SER A 151 -10.42 1.31 -5.64
N MET A 152 -10.19 2.24 -6.57
CA MET A 152 -9.19 3.30 -6.44
C MET A 152 -9.54 4.25 -5.30
N VAL A 153 -10.79 4.69 -5.21
CA VAL A 153 -11.27 5.57 -4.13
C VAL A 153 -11.11 4.89 -2.78
N THR A 154 -11.46 3.61 -2.67
CA THR A 154 -11.28 2.83 -1.43
C THR A 154 -9.83 2.81 -0.97
N VAL A 155 -8.90 2.51 -1.89
CA VAL A 155 -7.46 2.47 -1.57
C VAL A 155 -6.95 3.86 -1.15
N ARG A 156 -7.37 4.92 -1.82
CA ARG A 156 -6.96 6.30 -1.49
C ARG A 156 -7.47 6.75 -0.12
N ILE A 157 -8.76 6.55 0.14
CA ILE A 157 -9.36 6.89 1.45
C ILE A 157 -8.72 6.05 2.55
N GLY A 158 -8.58 4.75 2.34
CA GLY A 158 -7.95 3.85 3.31
C GLY A 158 -6.50 4.21 3.60
N ALA A 159 -5.72 4.56 2.58
CA ALA A 159 -4.32 4.99 2.76
C ALA A 159 -4.18 6.28 3.60
N ILE A 160 -5.21 7.15 3.60
CA ILE A 160 -5.24 8.35 4.44
C ILE A 160 -5.73 8.02 5.85
N LEU A 161 -6.88 7.34 5.95
CA LEU A 161 -7.56 7.16 7.24
C LEU A 161 -6.94 6.05 8.09
N ALA A 162 -6.46 4.96 7.48
CA ALA A 162 -6.01 3.80 8.24
C ALA A 162 -4.77 4.08 9.11
N PRO A 163 -3.72 4.77 8.65
CA PRO A 163 -2.59 5.14 9.52
C PRO A 163 -2.99 6.08 10.64
N ALA A 164 -3.87 7.07 10.37
CA ALA A 164 -4.37 7.99 11.39
C ALA A 164 -5.16 7.25 12.48
N LEU A 165 -6.07 6.36 12.08
CA LEU A 165 -6.81 5.50 13.01
C LEU A 165 -5.88 4.57 13.77
N GLY A 166 -4.88 3.98 13.11
CA GLY A 166 -3.87 3.16 13.76
C GLY A 166 -3.13 3.92 14.87
N GLY A 167 -2.68 5.13 14.58
CA GLY A 167 -2.05 6.02 15.57
C GLY A 167 -2.96 6.36 16.75
N ILE A 168 -4.24 6.61 16.50
CA ILE A 168 -5.24 6.87 17.54
C ILE A 168 -5.45 5.62 18.42
N ILE A 169 -5.64 4.45 17.82
CA ILE A 169 -5.84 3.18 18.56
C ILE A 169 -4.62 2.88 19.43
N ILE A 170 -3.40 3.15 18.93
CA ILE A 170 -2.17 2.96 19.70
C ILE A 170 -2.14 3.85 20.95
N VAL A 171 -2.67 5.07 20.89
CA VAL A 171 -2.78 5.95 22.07
C VAL A 171 -3.68 5.36 23.13
N PHE A 172 -4.80 4.72 22.76
CA PHE A 172 -5.78 4.18 23.71
C PHE A 172 -5.38 2.82 24.30
N GLY A 173 -4.73 1.95 23.53
CA GLY A 173 -4.48 0.57 23.96
C GLY A 173 -3.14 -0.01 23.52
N GLY A 174 -2.21 0.84 23.11
CA GLY A 174 -0.90 0.41 22.64
C GLY A 174 -0.91 -0.29 21.29
N VAL A 175 0.27 -0.67 20.84
CA VAL A 175 0.47 -1.35 19.54
C VAL A 175 -0.22 -2.71 19.49
N GLY A 176 -0.32 -3.40 20.63
CA GLY A 176 -0.98 -4.71 20.72
C GLY A 176 -2.46 -4.64 20.36
N LEU A 177 -3.17 -3.60 20.81
CA LEU A 177 -4.57 -3.38 20.44
C LEU A 177 -4.71 -3.06 18.96
N ALA A 178 -3.82 -2.23 18.39
CA ALA A 178 -3.85 -1.92 16.96
C ALA A 178 -3.65 -3.18 16.11
N PHE A 179 -2.74 -4.09 16.50
CA PHE A 179 -2.55 -5.38 15.83
C PHE A 179 -3.74 -6.32 16.00
N ALA A 180 -4.39 -6.32 17.17
CA ALA A 180 -5.60 -7.11 17.40
C ALA A 180 -6.75 -6.65 16.49
N VAL A 181 -6.96 -5.35 16.38
CA VAL A 181 -7.97 -4.75 15.48
C VAL A 181 -7.64 -5.06 14.01
N ALA A 182 -6.38 -4.95 13.60
CA ALA A 182 -5.94 -5.31 12.26
C ALA A 182 -6.14 -6.82 11.98
N ALA A 183 -5.86 -7.69 12.95
CA ALA A 183 -6.11 -9.12 12.85
C ALA A 183 -7.61 -9.41 12.69
N ALA A 184 -8.45 -8.84 13.53
CA ALA A 184 -9.90 -8.98 13.45
C ALA A 184 -10.45 -8.48 12.10
N GLY A 185 -9.97 -7.32 11.61
CA GLY A 185 -10.32 -6.80 10.30
C GLY A 185 -9.91 -7.74 9.17
N THR A 186 -8.67 -8.23 9.18
CA THR A 186 -8.15 -9.14 8.14
C THR A 186 -8.86 -10.49 8.15
N LEU A 187 -9.04 -11.12 9.31
CA LEU A 187 -9.80 -12.36 9.43
C LEU A 187 -11.27 -12.15 9.09
N GLY A 188 -11.85 -11.00 9.45
CA GLY A 188 -13.21 -10.62 9.06
C GLY A 188 -13.42 -10.57 7.55
N THR A 189 -12.36 -10.35 6.74
CA THR A 189 -12.45 -10.42 5.28
C THR A 189 -12.81 -11.82 4.78
N LEU A 190 -12.51 -12.87 5.53
CA LEU A 190 -12.82 -14.24 5.13
C LEU A 190 -14.33 -14.48 5.02
N VAL A 191 -15.14 -13.84 5.87
CA VAL A 191 -16.59 -13.99 5.89
C VAL A 191 -17.23 -13.68 4.53
N PRO A 192 -17.03 -12.50 3.92
CA PRO A 192 -17.56 -12.23 2.58
C PRO A 192 -16.85 -13.04 1.49
N LEU A 193 -15.56 -13.35 1.62
CA LEU A 193 -14.78 -14.04 0.60
C LEU A 193 -15.12 -15.52 0.47
N VAL A 194 -15.56 -16.18 1.55
CA VAL A 194 -16.04 -17.59 1.50
C VAL A 194 -17.27 -17.73 0.58
N ARG A 195 -18.05 -16.66 0.37
CA ARG A 195 -19.24 -16.68 -0.50
C ARG A 195 -18.92 -16.52 -1.98
N LEU A 196 -17.66 -16.33 -2.35
CA LEU A 196 -17.27 -16.26 -3.77
C LEU A 196 -17.46 -17.62 -4.44
N PRO A 197 -17.83 -17.65 -5.74
CA PRO A 197 -17.82 -18.87 -6.52
C PRO A 197 -16.41 -19.42 -6.70
N THR A 198 -16.29 -20.67 -7.11
CA THR A 198 -15.05 -21.25 -7.60
C THR A 198 -14.58 -20.50 -8.83
N LEU A 199 -13.33 -20.05 -8.83
CA LEU A 199 -12.74 -19.20 -9.87
C LEU A 199 -11.50 -19.89 -10.44
N LEU A 200 -11.77 -20.91 -11.28
CA LEU A 200 -10.72 -21.65 -11.95
C LEU A 200 -9.96 -20.75 -12.94
N PRO A 201 -8.65 -20.91 -13.04
CA PRO A 201 -7.84 -20.16 -14.00
C PRO A 201 -8.24 -20.52 -15.43
N GLN A 202 -8.22 -19.54 -16.33
CA GLN A 202 -8.24 -19.82 -17.77
C GLN A 202 -6.88 -20.43 -18.13
N GLN A 203 -6.90 -21.56 -18.84
CA GLN A 203 -5.69 -22.21 -19.33
C GLN A 203 -4.96 -21.26 -20.31
N GLN A 204 -3.97 -20.54 -19.80
CA GLN A 204 -2.95 -19.88 -20.62
C GLN A 204 -1.66 -20.70 -20.46
N GLU A 205 -0.92 -20.88 -21.55
CA GLU A 205 0.41 -21.47 -21.46
C GLU A 205 1.27 -20.61 -20.52
N PRO A 206 1.81 -21.18 -19.43
CA PRO A 206 2.54 -20.39 -18.45
C PRO A 206 3.90 -19.98 -19.05
N GLU A 207 4.08 -18.72 -19.35
CA GLU A 207 5.43 -18.16 -19.54
C GLU A 207 6.25 -18.37 -18.27
N HIS A 208 7.49 -18.80 -18.44
CA HIS A 208 8.37 -19.01 -17.30
C HIS A 208 8.67 -17.66 -16.62
N PRO A 209 8.32 -17.44 -15.33
CA PRO A 209 8.39 -16.12 -14.67
C PRO A 209 9.76 -15.46 -14.79
N LEU A 210 10.83 -16.25 -14.72
CA LEU A 210 12.21 -15.73 -14.85
C LEU A 210 12.52 -15.25 -16.27
N ARG A 211 11.91 -15.85 -17.30
CA ARG A 211 12.07 -15.36 -18.68
C ARG A 211 11.35 -14.04 -18.89
N ALA A 212 10.12 -13.93 -18.37
CA ALA A 212 9.35 -12.67 -18.41
C ALA A 212 10.09 -11.53 -17.69
N LEU A 213 10.70 -11.81 -16.54
CA LEU A 213 11.55 -10.84 -15.83
C LEU A 213 12.80 -10.47 -16.62
N ALA A 214 13.50 -11.45 -17.18
CA ALA A 214 14.72 -11.20 -17.96
C ALA A 214 14.43 -10.37 -19.22
N SER A 215 13.34 -10.70 -19.95
CA SER A 215 12.91 -9.93 -21.13
C SER A 215 12.49 -8.51 -20.78
N GLY A 216 11.76 -8.30 -19.66
CA GLY A 216 11.40 -6.99 -19.16
C GLY A 216 12.64 -6.16 -18.77
N PHE A 217 13.61 -6.76 -18.07
CA PHE A 217 14.86 -6.09 -17.71
C PHE A 217 15.68 -5.72 -18.96
N GLN A 218 15.78 -6.63 -19.93
CA GLN A 218 16.46 -6.37 -21.21
C GLN A 218 15.79 -5.23 -21.99
N PHE A 219 14.46 -5.17 -22.00
CA PHE A 219 13.70 -4.10 -22.64
C PHE A 219 14.00 -2.74 -22.00
N VAL A 220 13.94 -2.65 -20.66
CA VAL A 220 14.27 -1.42 -19.90
C VAL A 220 15.70 -0.98 -20.19
N TRP A 221 16.67 -1.91 -20.23
CA TRP A 221 18.07 -1.58 -20.50
C TRP A 221 18.31 -1.08 -21.94
N ARG A 222 17.57 -1.62 -22.91
CA ARG A 222 17.72 -1.22 -24.34
C ARG A 222 17.00 0.08 -24.66
N ASN A 223 15.93 0.41 -23.95
CA ASN A 223 15.15 1.63 -24.19
C ASN A 223 15.53 2.73 -23.20
N LYS A 224 16.33 3.70 -23.67
CA LYS A 224 16.84 4.80 -22.81
C LYS A 224 15.73 5.64 -22.17
N VAL A 225 14.59 5.83 -22.85
CA VAL A 225 13.45 6.59 -22.31
C VAL A 225 12.80 5.80 -21.16
N VAL A 226 12.47 4.54 -21.40
CA VAL A 226 11.89 3.66 -20.37
C VAL A 226 12.87 3.48 -19.22
N GLY A 227 14.17 3.29 -19.50
CA GLY A 227 15.21 3.17 -18.47
C GLY A 227 15.32 4.41 -17.59
N SER A 228 15.27 5.62 -18.16
CA SER A 228 15.30 6.86 -17.35
C SER A 228 14.03 7.05 -16.52
N VAL A 229 12.86 6.69 -17.02
CA VAL A 229 11.59 6.71 -16.28
C VAL A 229 11.63 5.73 -15.10
N VAL A 230 12.11 4.50 -15.33
CA VAL A 230 12.27 3.49 -14.29
C VAL A 230 13.28 3.93 -13.24
N LEU A 231 14.44 4.48 -13.66
CA LEU A 231 15.45 4.99 -12.74
C LEU A 231 14.89 6.09 -11.84
N LEU A 232 14.16 7.05 -12.44
CA LEU A 232 13.53 8.12 -11.66
C LEU A 232 12.48 7.56 -10.68
N GLY A 233 11.68 6.58 -11.10
CA GLY A 233 10.75 5.87 -10.23
C GLY A 233 11.44 5.18 -9.05
N MET A 234 12.60 4.55 -9.28
CA MET A 234 13.43 3.96 -8.21
C MET A 234 13.94 5.03 -7.23
N LEU A 235 14.44 6.17 -7.74
CA LEU A 235 14.90 7.28 -6.89
C LEU A 235 13.75 7.85 -6.06
N MET A 236 12.58 8.04 -6.63
CA MET A 236 11.38 8.49 -5.91
C MET A 236 10.94 7.49 -4.84
N SER A 237 11.09 6.18 -5.10
CA SER A 237 10.79 5.11 -4.13
C SER A 237 11.78 5.12 -2.96
N ILE A 238 13.07 5.36 -3.21
CA ILE A 238 14.09 5.50 -2.16
C ILE A 238 13.75 6.68 -1.23
N VAL A 239 13.36 7.81 -1.82
CA VAL A 239 12.93 8.98 -1.03
C VAL A 239 11.64 8.68 -0.25
N GLY A 240 10.73 7.89 -0.79
CA GLY A 240 9.54 7.40 -0.10
C GLY A 240 9.86 6.52 1.13
N ALA A 241 11.05 5.92 1.20
CA ALA A 241 11.50 5.17 2.36
C ALA A 241 11.76 6.04 3.61
N VAL A 242 11.74 7.38 3.49
CA VAL A 242 11.82 8.31 4.62
C VAL A 242 10.80 8.04 5.72
N ARG A 243 9.68 7.39 5.40
CA ARG A 243 8.67 6.96 6.39
C ARG A 243 9.24 6.06 7.51
N VAL A 244 10.37 5.40 7.29
CA VAL A 244 11.11 4.65 8.30
C VAL A 244 11.60 5.56 9.43
N LEU A 245 11.87 6.83 9.12
CA LEU A 245 12.32 7.84 10.08
C LEU A 245 11.17 8.46 10.90
N PHE A 246 9.89 8.28 10.51
CA PHE A 246 8.77 8.98 11.15
C PHE A 246 8.68 8.74 12.66
N PRO A 247 8.86 7.51 13.19
CA PRO A 247 8.84 7.31 14.63
C PRO A 247 9.97 8.06 15.36
N ALA A 248 11.20 8.05 14.81
CA ALA A 248 12.33 8.77 15.37
C ALA A 248 12.13 10.29 15.28
N LEU A 249 11.75 10.84 14.13
CA LEU A 249 11.46 12.26 13.96
C LEU A 249 10.37 12.74 14.93
N ALA A 250 9.32 11.94 15.12
CA ALA A 250 8.24 12.27 16.04
C ALA A 250 8.71 12.35 17.49
N GLN A 251 9.57 11.41 17.92
CA GLN A 251 10.08 11.35 19.28
C GLN A 251 11.20 12.37 19.52
N ASP A 252 12.22 12.42 18.66
CA ASP A 252 13.45 13.13 18.89
C ASP A 252 13.41 14.59 18.42
N ALA A 253 12.73 14.88 17.30
CA ALA A 253 12.69 16.22 16.72
C ALA A 253 11.42 16.99 17.05
N TYR A 254 10.25 16.32 17.02
CA TYR A 254 8.96 17.00 17.18
C TYR A 254 8.36 16.79 18.58
N HIS A 255 8.88 15.85 19.39
CA HIS A 255 8.43 15.52 20.74
C HIS A 255 6.93 15.19 20.81
N VAL A 256 6.42 14.39 19.85
CA VAL A 256 5.01 14.04 19.70
C VAL A 256 4.78 12.54 19.75
N GLY A 257 3.54 12.14 20.08
CA GLY A 257 3.16 10.74 20.29
C GLY A 257 2.67 10.00 19.04
N ALA A 258 2.16 8.79 19.28
CA ALA A 258 1.76 7.84 18.23
C ALA A 258 0.67 8.34 17.27
N SER A 259 -0.30 9.15 17.77
CA SER A 259 -1.32 9.76 16.92
C SER A 259 -0.71 10.67 15.84
N SER A 260 0.31 11.45 16.22
CA SER A 260 1.03 12.33 15.29
C SER A 260 1.85 11.53 14.26
N ILE A 261 2.43 10.39 14.66
CA ILE A 261 3.08 9.47 13.73
C ILE A 261 2.04 8.97 12.70
N GLY A 262 0.86 8.56 13.14
CA GLY A 262 -0.24 8.19 12.24
C GLY A 262 -0.61 9.31 11.25
N LEU A 263 -0.65 10.57 11.70
CA LEU A 263 -0.86 11.73 10.83
C LEU A 263 0.28 11.92 9.81
N MET A 264 1.54 11.71 10.19
CA MET A 264 2.68 11.77 9.27
C MET A 264 2.55 10.72 8.15
N TYR A 265 2.16 9.50 8.49
CA TYR A 265 1.89 8.45 7.49
C TYR A 265 0.70 8.78 6.59
N SER A 266 -0.32 9.50 7.10
CA SER A 266 -1.51 9.91 6.36
C SER A 266 -1.28 11.14 5.47
N ALA A 267 -0.32 12.00 5.80
CA ALA A 267 -0.06 13.25 5.09
C ALA A 267 0.40 13.02 3.64
N VAL A 268 1.24 12.01 3.41
CA VAL A 268 1.72 11.67 2.06
C VAL A 268 0.58 11.21 1.13
N PRO A 269 -0.27 10.23 1.50
CA PRO A 269 -1.42 9.85 0.69
C PRO A 269 -2.42 11.00 0.49
N LEU A 270 -2.59 11.87 1.49
CA LEU A 270 -3.43 13.07 1.36
C LEU A 270 -2.89 14.00 0.27
N GLY A 271 -1.60 14.28 0.28
CA GLY A 271 -0.95 15.04 -0.79
C GLY A 271 -1.12 14.39 -2.17
N ALA A 272 -0.94 13.07 -2.23
CA ALA A 272 -1.14 12.33 -3.47
C ALA A 272 -2.58 12.37 -3.98
N MET A 273 -3.57 12.36 -3.09
CA MET A 273 -4.98 12.53 -3.44
C MET A 273 -5.24 13.94 -4.00
N LEU A 274 -4.73 14.98 -3.34
CA LEU A 274 -4.83 16.36 -3.83
C LEU A 274 -4.17 16.52 -5.21
N GLY A 275 -2.98 15.95 -5.40
CA GLY A 275 -2.30 15.93 -6.70
C GLY A 275 -3.13 15.26 -7.79
N ALA A 276 -3.74 14.12 -7.50
CA ALA A 276 -4.60 13.42 -8.44
C ALA A 276 -5.87 14.23 -8.81
N LEU A 277 -6.52 14.85 -7.80
CA LEU A 277 -7.72 15.66 -8.02
C LEU A 277 -7.46 16.94 -8.84
N THR A 278 -6.26 17.52 -8.71
CA THR A 278 -5.88 18.74 -9.39
C THR A 278 -5.06 18.51 -10.68
N SER A 279 -4.84 17.25 -11.08
CA SER A 279 -3.96 16.86 -12.19
C SER A 279 -4.46 17.20 -13.61
N GLY A 280 -5.69 17.72 -13.78
CA GLY A 280 -6.31 17.96 -15.09
C GLY A 280 -5.52 18.89 -16.04
N TRP A 281 -4.60 19.69 -15.51
CA TRP A 281 -3.70 20.55 -16.27
C TRP A 281 -2.47 19.83 -16.81
N VAL A 282 -2.09 18.69 -16.22
CA VAL A 282 -0.84 17.96 -16.51
C VAL A 282 -0.76 17.52 -17.97
N GLY A 283 -1.87 17.02 -18.54
CA GLY A 283 -1.94 16.58 -19.93
C GLY A 283 -1.81 17.70 -20.98
N ARG A 284 -1.88 18.97 -20.55
CA ARG A 284 -1.72 20.15 -21.44
C ARG A 284 -0.28 20.65 -21.51
N PHE A 285 0.61 20.08 -20.71
CA PHE A 285 2.01 20.54 -20.65
C PHE A 285 2.82 19.97 -21.82
N SER A 286 3.45 20.85 -22.59
CA SER A 286 4.17 20.50 -23.83
C SER A 286 5.49 19.75 -23.59
N ARG A 287 6.04 19.78 -22.37
CA ARG A 287 7.33 19.16 -22.00
C ARG A 287 7.21 18.29 -20.76
N PRO A 288 6.60 17.09 -20.84
CA PRO A 288 6.35 16.24 -19.68
C PRO A 288 7.63 15.86 -18.91
N GLY A 289 8.76 15.64 -19.59
CA GLY A 289 10.02 15.32 -18.94
C GLY A 289 10.54 16.42 -18.01
N VAL A 290 10.38 17.71 -18.39
CA VAL A 290 10.75 18.82 -17.50
C VAL A 290 9.85 18.87 -16.28
N LEU A 291 8.55 18.63 -16.46
CA LEU A 291 7.60 18.64 -15.35
C LEU A 291 7.86 17.51 -14.35
N ILE A 292 8.28 16.33 -14.82
CA ILE A 292 8.71 15.22 -13.93
C ILE A 292 9.93 15.63 -13.10
N LEU A 293 10.93 16.28 -13.72
CA LEU A 293 12.12 16.73 -12.99
C LEU A 293 11.78 17.79 -11.94
N VAL A 294 10.93 18.76 -12.29
CA VAL A 294 10.45 19.77 -11.33
C VAL A 294 9.70 19.11 -10.17
N ALA A 295 8.80 18.17 -10.46
CA ALA A 295 8.09 17.43 -9.44
C ALA A 295 9.04 16.62 -8.54
N ALA A 296 10.08 16.00 -9.11
CA ALA A 296 11.10 15.29 -8.35
C ALA A 296 11.90 16.24 -7.44
N ILE A 297 12.32 17.41 -7.95
CA ILE A 297 13.03 18.41 -7.15
C ILE A 297 12.15 18.87 -5.98
N VAL A 298 10.88 19.18 -6.22
CA VAL A 298 9.92 19.56 -5.16
C VAL A 298 9.78 18.44 -4.14
N ALA A 299 9.67 17.19 -4.58
CA ALA A 299 9.58 16.05 -3.70
C ALA A 299 10.83 15.89 -2.81
N PHE A 300 12.02 15.99 -3.40
CA PHE A 300 13.29 15.87 -2.67
C PHE A 300 13.50 16.99 -1.68
N THR A 301 13.23 18.24 -2.09
CA THR A 301 13.35 19.41 -1.19
C THR A 301 12.34 19.35 -0.05
N ALA A 302 11.11 18.90 -0.30
CA ALA A 302 10.11 18.73 0.75
C ALA A 302 10.56 17.68 1.79
N ILE A 303 11.13 16.55 1.38
CA ILE A 303 11.65 15.55 2.30
C ILE A 303 12.91 16.05 3.02
N ALA A 304 13.84 16.70 2.32
CA ALA A 304 15.05 17.27 2.94
C ALA A 304 14.72 18.31 4.01
N SER A 305 13.63 19.08 3.83
CA SER A 305 13.21 20.09 4.79
C SER A 305 12.69 19.52 6.12
N LEU A 306 12.34 18.22 6.20
CA LEU A 306 11.85 17.62 7.45
C LEU A 306 12.86 17.75 8.60
N GLY A 307 14.16 17.65 8.31
CA GLY A 307 15.22 17.81 9.32
C GLY A 307 15.43 19.25 9.81
N LEU A 308 14.83 20.25 9.14
CA LEU A 308 14.94 21.66 9.52
C LEU A 308 13.82 22.12 10.46
N PHE A 309 12.75 21.34 10.57
CA PHE A 309 11.60 21.71 11.36
C PHE A 309 11.71 21.15 12.78
N SER A 310 11.37 21.98 13.77
CA SER A 310 11.21 21.60 15.18
C SER A 310 9.75 21.39 15.59
N HIS A 311 8.80 21.60 14.65
CA HIS A 311 7.36 21.47 14.90
C HIS A 311 6.69 20.55 13.88
N LEU A 312 5.65 19.84 14.35
CA LEU A 312 4.90 18.87 13.51
C LEU A 312 4.17 19.56 12.33
N ALA A 313 3.58 20.72 12.52
CA ALA A 313 2.73 21.35 11.49
C ALA A 313 3.47 21.62 10.16
N PRO A 314 4.66 22.28 10.13
CA PRO A 314 5.39 22.45 8.88
C PRO A 314 5.89 21.11 8.29
N ALA A 315 6.20 20.13 9.13
CA ALA A 315 6.57 18.79 8.66
C ALA A 315 5.40 18.10 7.95
N LEU A 316 4.18 18.19 8.47
CA LEU A 316 2.99 17.65 7.80
C LEU A 316 2.75 18.34 6.45
N LEU A 317 2.91 19.67 6.36
CA LEU A 317 2.81 20.38 5.10
C LEU A 317 3.86 19.92 4.08
N ALA A 318 5.10 19.73 4.50
CA ALA A 318 6.16 19.20 3.64
C ALA A 318 5.83 17.79 3.14
N LEU A 319 5.28 16.92 4.00
CA LEU A 319 4.84 15.57 3.61
C LEU A 319 3.66 15.60 2.63
N VAL A 320 2.71 16.53 2.79
CA VAL A 320 1.63 16.74 1.82
C VAL A 320 2.19 17.24 0.48
N CYS A 321 3.11 18.20 0.51
CA CYS A 321 3.80 18.69 -0.71
C CYS A 321 4.58 17.56 -1.42
N TYR A 322 5.30 16.72 -0.66
CA TYR A 322 5.96 15.53 -1.18
C TYR A 322 4.96 14.59 -1.86
N GLY A 323 3.86 14.25 -1.18
CA GLY A 323 2.83 13.36 -1.72
C GLY A 323 2.20 13.91 -3.00
N TYR A 324 1.95 15.22 -3.05
CA TYR A 324 1.43 15.93 -4.23
C TYR A 324 2.39 15.81 -5.42
N ALA A 325 3.65 16.19 -5.20
CA ALA A 325 4.68 16.15 -6.24
C ALA A 325 4.92 14.71 -6.75
N ASN A 326 4.97 13.74 -5.84
CA ASN A 326 5.10 12.33 -6.19
C ASN A 326 3.92 11.81 -7.04
N ALA A 327 2.70 12.25 -6.77
CA ALA A 327 1.52 11.88 -7.57
C ALA A 327 1.59 12.45 -8.98
N ILE A 328 1.99 13.72 -9.13
CA ILE A 328 2.18 14.35 -10.44
C ILE A 328 3.29 13.64 -11.23
N ALA A 329 4.44 13.36 -10.60
CA ALA A 329 5.53 12.62 -11.24
C ALA A 329 5.07 11.23 -11.71
N SER A 330 4.36 10.47 -10.86
CA SER A 330 3.85 9.15 -11.20
C SER A 330 2.85 9.19 -12.36
N LEU A 331 1.95 10.18 -12.38
CA LEU A 331 0.98 10.35 -13.47
C LEU A 331 1.70 10.57 -14.81
N LEU A 332 2.72 11.42 -14.83
CA LEU A 332 3.51 11.70 -16.03
C LEU A 332 4.32 10.49 -16.49
N GLN A 333 4.82 9.67 -15.56
CA GLN A 333 5.53 8.42 -15.88
C GLN A 333 4.63 7.42 -16.63
N PHE A 334 3.32 7.41 -16.35
CA PHE A 334 2.35 6.59 -17.10
C PHE A 334 2.01 7.13 -18.49
N MET A 335 2.33 8.40 -18.77
CA MET A 335 2.04 9.05 -20.05
C MET A 335 3.22 8.97 -21.04
N LEU A 336 4.43 8.65 -20.57
CA LEU A 336 5.65 8.47 -21.34
C LEU A 336 5.91 7.02 -21.69
#